data_50b957d9025a623840c47368afd4366b
#
_entry.id   50b957d9025a623840c47368afd4366b
#
_cell.length_a   1.000
_cell.length_b   1.000
_cell.length_c   1.000
_cell.angle_alpha   90.00
_cell.angle_beta   90.00
_cell.angle_gamma   90.00
#
_symmetry.space_group_name_H-M   'P 1'
#
loop_
_entity.id
_entity.type
_entity.pdbx_description
1 polymer ?
#
loop_
_entity_poly.entity_id
_entity_poly.type
_entity_poly.pdbx_seq_one_letter_code
_entity_poly.pdbx_strand_id
1 'polypeptide(L)'
;VVPEEYFERFGGVFPESVLYIWRRFGFDGFGQGRSWITDPVEWAPVVDAWLEGIEVPFPAQRWHCVTRTALGYMRLWGEVSGPALDIDVISGEISPNANDAENMTDPVVRERSGCITFTEPLEDLYDDEVSGRPLAVEGIERLGVPGADEVLGFVPPLSFGGQISADRLSVQKAVPYLVGLAQSTPRYLGVDLMAAWGGAATQFLIDQG
;
A
#
# COMPACT_ATOMS: atom_id res chain seq x y z
N VAL A 1 -19.13 0.73 10.52
CA VAL A 1 -19.15 -0.68 10.99
C VAL A 1 -19.05 -1.57 9.76
N VAL A 2 -18.11 -2.51 9.76
CA VAL A 2 -17.95 -3.47 8.64
C VAL A 2 -19.13 -4.46 8.68
N PRO A 3 -19.81 -4.70 7.53
CA PRO A 3 -20.90 -5.67 7.47
C PRO A 3 -20.44 -7.11 7.76
N GLU A 4 -21.30 -7.93 8.37
CA GLU A 4 -20.96 -9.32 8.76
C GLU A 4 -20.59 -10.19 7.54
N GLU A 5 -21.18 -9.94 6.40
CA GLU A 5 -20.86 -10.62 5.12
C GLU A 5 -19.39 -10.49 4.70
N TYR A 6 -18.69 -9.44 5.15
CA TYR A 6 -17.24 -9.30 4.92
C TYR A 6 -16.43 -10.34 5.68
N PHE A 7 -16.82 -10.65 6.91
CA PHE A 7 -16.14 -11.66 7.74
C PHE A 7 -16.37 -13.07 7.21
N GLU A 8 -17.56 -13.34 6.67
CA GLU A 8 -17.85 -14.59 5.96
C GLU A 8 -17.02 -14.68 4.67
N ARG A 9 -16.96 -13.61 3.89
CA ARG A 9 -16.24 -13.55 2.61
C ARG A 9 -14.73 -13.65 2.77
N PHE A 10 -14.17 -12.99 3.77
CA PHE A 10 -12.73 -12.82 3.94
C PHE A 10 -12.11 -13.66 5.06
N GLY A 11 -12.91 -14.43 5.81
CA GLY A 11 -12.46 -15.27 6.92
C GLY A 11 -11.44 -16.35 6.56
N GLY A 12 -11.33 -16.74 5.27
CA GLY A 12 -10.28 -17.64 4.78
C GLY A 12 -9.14 -16.92 4.05
N VAL A 13 -9.32 -15.62 3.77
CA VAL A 13 -8.38 -14.79 3.01
C VAL A 13 -7.42 -14.07 3.93
N PHE A 14 -7.95 -13.45 4.98
CA PHE A 14 -7.16 -12.72 5.96
C PHE A 14 -7.01 -13.50 7.27
N PRO A 15 -5.91 -13.29 8.03
CA PRO A 15 -5.78 -13.82 9.38
C PRO A 15 -6.75 -13.13 10.35
N GLU A 16 -7.02 -13.77 11.49
CA GLU A 16 -7.93 -13.23 12.51
C GLU A 16 -7.48 -11.86 13.05
N SER A 17 -6.18 -11.60 13.09
CA SER A 17 -5.63 -10.30 13.46
C SER A 17 -6.15 -9.16 12.56
N VAL A 18 -6.23 -9.36 11.24
CA VAL A 18 -6.78 -8.38 10.30
C VAL A 18 -8.29 -8.21 10.52
N LEU A 19 -9.01 -9.33 10.62
CA LEU A 19 -10.46 -9.31 10.86
C LEU A 19 -10.82 -8.67 12.20
N TYR A 20 -10.01 -8.87 13.23
CA TYR A 20 -10.15 -8.20 14.52
C TYR A 20 -10.02 -6.67 14.40
N ILE A 21 -9.02 -6.21 13.64
CA ILE A 21 -8.83 -4.78 13.36
C ILE A 21 -10.07 -4.20 12.68
N TRP A 22 -10.61 -4.89 11.67
CA TRP A 22 -11.84 -4.45 10.99
C TRP A 22 -13.06 -4.41 11.91
N ARG A 23 -13.24 -5.41 12.79
CA ARG A 23 -14.34 -5.40 13.79
C ARG A 23 -14.19 -4.24 14.76
N ARG A 24 -12.98 -3.90 15.15
CA ARG A 24 -12.69 -2.90 16.17
C ARG A 24 -12.72 -1.48 15.67
N PHE A 25 -12.21 -1.25 14.48
CA PHE A 25 -11.98 0.09 13.94
C PHE A 25 -12.73 0.35 12.63
N GLY A 26 -13.16 -0.66 11.90
CA GLY A 26 -13.76 -0.51 10.58
C GLY A 26 -12.73 -0.15 9.52
N PHE A 27 -13.20 0.49 8.45
CA PHE A 27 -12.37 1.06 7.39
C PHE A 27 -12.16 2.55 7.68
N ASP A 28 -11.43 2.85 8.75
CA ASP A 28 -11.25 4.20 9.28
C ASP A 28 -9.80 4.67 9.18
N GLY A 29 -9.59 5.98 9.36
CA GLY A 29 -8.29 6.63 9.33
C GLY A 29 -7.63 6.72 10.70
N PHE A 30 -6.30 6.72 10.72
CA PHE A 30 -5.49 6.89 11.92
C PHE A 30 -4.26 7.74 11.62
N GLY A 31 -3.45 8.05 12.66
CA GLY A 31 -2.30 8.91 12.49
C GLY A 31 -2.67 10.32 12.01
N GLN A 32 -3.81 10.85 12.46
CA GLN A 32 -4.33 12.16 12.03
C GLN A 32 -4.65 12.21 10.53
N GLY A 33 -5.13 11.09 9.96
CA GLY A 33 -5.51 10.97 8.56
C GLY A 33 -4.36 10.66 7.60
N ARG A 34 -3.16 10.35 8.14
CA ARG A 34 -2.01 9.94 7.30
C ARG A 34 -2.14 8.53 6.77
N SER A 35 -2.83 7.65 7.48
CA SER A 35 -3.03 6.25 7.11
C SER A 35 -4.49 5.84 7.27
N TRP A 36 -4.93 4.88 6.44
CA TRP A 36 -6.30 4.39 6.37
C TRP A 36 -6.32 2.88 6.26
N ILE A 37 -7.25 2.24 6.96
CA ILE A 37 -7.66 0.86 6.68
C ILE A 37 -8.60 0.93 5.48
N THR A 38 -8.36 0.12 4.46
CA THR A 38 -9.14 0.17 3.21
C THR A 38 -10.20 -0.91 3.16
N ASP A 39 -11.31 -0.59 2.49
CA ASP A 39 -12.31 -1.59 2.09
C ASP A 39 -11.77 -2.35 0.85
N PRO A 40 -11.43 -3.66 0.97
CA PRO A 40 -10.84 -4.39 -0.14
C PRO A 40 -11.77 -4.57 -1.34
N VAL A 41 -13.08 -4.41 -1.14
CA VAL A 41 -14.07 -4.48 -2.23
C VAL A 41 -14.11 -3.17 -3.01
N GLU A 42 -14.16 -2.05 -2.30
CA GLU A 42 -14.15 -0.72 -2.92
C GLU A 42 -12.83 -0.44 -3.64
N TRP A 43 -11.71 -0.92 -3.09
CA TRP A 43 -10.37 -0.69 -3.63
C TRP A 43 -9.93 -1.70 -4.70
N ALA A 44 -10.71 -2.77 -4.95
CA ALA A 44 -10.38 -3.77 -5.98
C ALA A 44 -10.10 -3.16 -7.37
N PRO A 45 -10.89 -2.20 -7.90
CA PRO A 45 -10.61 -1.60 -9.20
C PRO A 45 -9.27 -0.84 -9.26
N VAL A 46 -8.81 -0.27 -8.14
CA VAL A 46 -7.52 0.40 -8.05
C VAL A 46 -6.40 -0.63 -8.14
N VAL A 47 -6.48 -1.70 -7.33
CA VAL A 47 -5.50 -2.79 -7.35
C VAL A 47 -5.38 -3.41 -8.73
N ASP A 48 -6.53 -3.73 -9.36
CA ASP A 48 -6.57 -4.30 -10.70
C ASP A 48 -5.90 -3.38 -11.74
N ALA A 49 -6.21 -2.07 -11.70
CA ALA A 49 -5.61 -1.11 -12.62
C ALA A 49 -4.10 -0.95 -12.43
N TRP A 50 -3.62 -0.96 -11.17
CA TRP A 50 -2.19 -0.82 -10.89
C TRP A 50 -1.39 -2.06 -11.22
N LEU A 51 -1.96 -3.26 -11.09
CA LEU A 51 -1.28 -4.53 -11.40
C LEU A 51 -1.50 -5.01 -12.84
N GLU A 52 -2.35 -4.34 -13.64
CA GLU A 52 -2.58 -4.71 -15.03
C GLU A 52 -1.28 -4.73 -15.84
N GLY A 53 -0.92 -5.89 -16.40
CA GLY A 53 0.29 -6.07 -17.21
C GLY A 53 1.61 -6.13 -16.43
N ILE A 54 1.57 -6.15 -15.10
CA ILE A 54 2.75 -6.29 -14.24
C ILE A 54 2.90 -7.75 -13.81
N GLU A 55 4.03 -8.36 -14.12
CA GLU A 55 4.37 -9.71 -13.64
C GLU A 55 5.07 -9.60 -12.28
N VAL A 56 4.33 -9.87 -11.20
CA VAL A 56 4.88 -9.87 -9.85
C VAL A 56 5.55 -11.22 -9.53
N PRO A 57 6.61 -11.26 -8.69
CA PRO A 57 7.39 -12.47 -8.41
C PRO A 57 6.72 -13.39 -7.37
N PHE A 58 5.40 -13.54 -7.46
CA PHE A 58 4.60 -14.37 -6.57
C PHE A 58 3.66 -15.28 -7.36
N PRO A 59 3.16 -16.39 -6.77
CA PRO A 59 2.14 -17.21 -7.41
C PRO A 59 0.92 -16.42 -7.84
N ALA A 60 0.23 -16.86 -8.89
CA ALA A 60 -1.02 -16.26 -9.34
C ALA A 60 -2.05 -16.28 -8.20
N GLN A 61 -2.54 -15.11 -7.81
CA GLN A 61 -3.44 -14.92 -6.68
C GLN A 61 -4.20 -13.61 -6.84
N ARG A 62 -5.21 -13.41 -5.98
CA ARG A 62 -5.83 -12.10 -5.82
C ARG A 62 -5.03 -11.25 -4.82
N TRP A 63 -5.02 -9.96 -5.10
CA TRP A 63 -4.43 -8.95 -4.24
C TRP A 63 -5.50 -8.02 -3.70
N HIS A 64 -5.37 -7.66 -2.45
CA HIS A 64 -6.31 -6.80 -1.74
C HIS A 64 -5.55 -5.64 -1.12
N CYS A 65 -5.97 -4.41 -1.38
CA CYS A 65 -5.45 -3.27 -0.63
C CYS A 65 -5.96 -3.36 0.80
N VAL A 66 -5.06 -3.32 1.79
CA VAL A 66 -5.40 -3.44 3.21
C VAL A 66 -5.13 -2.15 3.98
N THR A 67 -4.13 -1.38 3.57
CA THR A 67 -3.87 -0.04 4.10
C THR A 67 -3.38 0.88 2.99
N ARG A 68 -3.60 2.18 3.20
CA ARG A 68 -3.08 3.24 2.33
C ARG A 68 -2.66 4.47 3.12
N THR A 69 -1.84 5.32 2.51
CA THR A 69 -1.57 6.66 3.04
C THR A 69 -2.55 7.70 2.50
N ALA A 70 -2.49 8.91 3.05
CA ALA A 70 -3.24 10.06 2.53
C ALA A 70 -2.89 10.39 1.07
N LEU A 71 -1.66 10.10 0.64
CA LEU A 71 -1.16 10.32 -0.73
C LEU A 71 -1.44 9.14 -1.68
N GLY A 72 -2.05 8.05 -1.18
CA GLY A 72 -2.45 6.91 -1.99
C GLY A 72 -1.40 5.78 -2.09
N TYR A 73 -0.26 5.86 -1.39
CA TYR A 73 0.63 4.70 -1.26
C TYR A 73 -0.14 3.54 -0.65
N MET A 74 -0.05 2.34 -1.24
CA MET A 74 -0.87 1.19 -0.86
C MET A 74 -0.03 0.01 -0.42
N ARG A 75 -0.46 -0.68 0.64
CA ARG A 75 0.03 -2.02 0.99
C ARG A 75 -1.01 -3.06 0.58
N LEU A 76 -0.57 -4.06 -0.16
CA LEU A 76 -1.41 -5.12 -0.67
C LEU A 76 -1.17 -6.44 0.06
N TRP A 77 -2.27 -7.14 0.33
CA TRP A 77 -2.29 -8.51 0.82
C TRP A 77 -2.62 -9.48 -0.30
N GLY A 78 -1.70 -10.40 -0.60
CA GLY A 78 -1.95 -11.53 -1.48
C GLY A 78 -2.57 -12.69 -0.70
N GLU A 79 -3.56 -13.37 -1.28
CA GLU A 79 -4.26 -14.49 -0.62
C GLU A 79 -3.30 -15.64 -0.24
N VAL A 80 -2.22 -15.82 -1.01
CA VAL A 80 -1.18 -16.84 -0.79
C VAL A 80 0.03 -16.27 -0.08
N SER A 81 0.52 -15.10 -0.51
CA SER A 81 1.82 -14.54 -0.09
C SER A 81 1.73 -13.52 1.06
N GLY A 82 0.52 -13.18 1.54
CA GLY A 82 0.34 -12.20 2.60
C GLY A 82 0.70 -10.76 2.18
N PRO A 83 1.23 -9.91 3.09
CA PRO A 83 1.51 -8.50 2.82
C PRO A 83 2.82 -8.34 2.01
N ALA A 84 2.81 -8.77 0.76
CA ALA A 84 4.01 -8.96 -0.05
C ALA A 84 4.19 -7.95 -1.19
N LEU A 85 3.26 -6.99 -1.38
CA LEU A 85 3.41 -5.92 -2.36
C LEU A 85 3.04 -4.58 -1.74
N ASP A 86 3.85 -3.58 -2.04
CA ASP A 86 3.52 -2.17 -1.83
C ASP A 86 3.45 -1.45 -3.20
N ILE A 87 2.59 -0.45 -3.34
CA ILE A 87 2.45 0.37 -4.55
C ILE A 87 2.64 1.83 -4.19
N ASP A 88 3.65 2.44 -4.76
CA ASP A 88 3.86 3.88 -4.74
C ASP A 88 3.23 4.53 -5.97
N VAL A 89 2.10 5.17 -5.78
CA VAL A 89 1.33 5.80 -6.87
C VAL A 89 1.99 7.07 -7.41
N ILE A 90 2.95 7.65 -6.68
CA ILE A 90 3.66 8.87 -7.08
C ILE A 90 4.79 8.53 -8.05
N SER A 91 5.63 7.56 -7.70
CA SER A 91 6.73 7.11 -8.57
C SER A 91 6.30 6.09 -9.63
N GLY A 92 5.20 5.38 -9.39
CA GLY A 92 4.78 4.24 -10.22
C GLY A 92 5.47 2.92 -9.84
N GLU A 93 6.19 2.89 -8.74
CA GLU A 93 6.90 1.71 -8.28
C GLU A 93 5.96 0.70 -7.61
N ILE A 94 6.10 -0.56 -8.00
CA ILE A 94 5.45 -1.71 -7.36
C ILE A 94 6.55 -2.52 -6.70
N SER A 95 6.64 -2.45 -5.37
CA SER A 95 7.74 -3.00 -4.60
C SER A 95 7.36 -4.35 -4.01
N PRO A 96 8.00 -5.47 -4.43
CA PRO A 96 7.82 -6.76 -3.80
C PRO A 96 8.52 -6.82 -2.44
N ASN A 97 7.91 -7.53 -1.50
CA ASN A 97 8.47 -7.84 -0.20
C ASN A 97 8.21 -9.33 0.12
N ALA A 98 9.20 -10.17 -0.13
CA ALA A 98 9.06 -11.62 0.01
C ALA A 98 9.32 -12.15 1.42
N ASN A 99 9.64 -11.31 2.43
CA ASN A 99 10.15 -11.71 3.74
C ASN A 99 9.46 -12.93 4.37
N ASP A 100 8.14 -12.94 4.40
CA ASP A 100 7.36 -14.04 4.99
C ASP A 100 6.49 -14.78 3.95
N ALA A 101 6.59 -14.42 2.66
CA ALA A 101 5.66 -14.90 1.62
C ALA A 101 5.64 -16.42 1.47
N GLU A 102 6.79 -17.09 1.61
CA GLU A 102 6.91 -18.55 1.53
C GLU A 102 6.37 -19.28 2.78
N ASN A 103 6.22 -18.56 3.88
CA ASN A 103 5.83 -19.09 5.19
C ASN A 103 4.37 -18.77 5.56
N MET A 104 3.56 -18.24 4.65
CA MET A 104 2.17 -17.86 4.90
C MET A 104 1.22 -19.02 5.18
N THR A 105 1.66 -20.27 4.95
CA THR A 105 0.94 -21.48 5.36
C THR A 105 1.10 -21.77 6.85
N ASP A 106 2.12 -21.22 7.53
CA ASP A 106 2.26 -21.28 8.98
C ASP A 106 1.30 -20.26 9.63
N PRO A 107 0.33 -20.72 10.46
CA PRO A 107 -0.65 -19.83 11.07
C PRO A 107 -0.02 -18.77 11.96
N VAL A 108 1.10 -19.05 12.63
CA VAL A 108 1.79 -18.11 13.52
C VAL A 108 2.42 -16.99 12.70
N VAL A 109 3.08 -17.35 11.59
CA VAL A 109 3.67 -16.36 10.67
C VAL A 109 2.57 -15.49 10.07
N ARG A 110 1.48 -16.11 9.62
CA ARG A 110 0.35 -15.42 8.99
C ARG A 110 -0.31 -14.42 9.94
N GLU A 111 -0.58 -14.81 11.20
CA GLU A 111 -1.15 -13.89 12.22
C GLU A 111 -0.20 -12.76 12.57
N ARG A 112 1.10 -13.06 12.73
CA ARG A 112 2.12 -12.03 12.98
C ARG A 112 2.15 -11.01 11.84
N SER A 113 2.15 -11.47 10.59
CA SER A 113 2.18 -10.61 9.41
C SER A 113 0.92 -9.74 9.30
N GLY A 114 -0.24 -10.27 9.68
CA GLY A 114 -1.48 -9.50 9.81
C GLY A 114 -1.37 -8.38 10.84
N CYS A 115 -0.79 -8.64 12.01
CA CYS A 115 -0.54 -7.62 13.02
C CYS A 115 0.43 -6.53 12.51
N ILE A 116 1.55 -6.94 11.92
CA ILE A 116 2.59 -6.01 11.42
C ILE A 116 2.04 -5.08 10.35
N THR A 117 1.18 -5.58 9.47
CA THR A 117 0.56 -4.79 8.40
C THR A 117 -0.07 -3.48 8.88
N PHE A 118 -0.60 -3.45 10.11
CA PHE A 118 -1.24 -2.25 10.68
C PHE A 118 -0.40 -1.54 11.75
N THR A 119 0.63 -2.18 12.30
CA THR A 119 1.48 -1.59 13.34
C THR A 119 2.67 -0.83 12.78
N GLU A 120 3.10 -1.19 11.58
CA GLU A 120 4.10 -0.41 10.85
C GLU A 120 3.36 0.65 10.01
N PRO A 121 3.38 1.93 10.44
CA PRO A 121 2.79 2.98 9.63
C PRO A 121 3.52 3.02 8.28
N LEU A 122 2.74 3.17 7.21
CA LEU A 122 3.33 3.53 5.93
C LEU A 122 3.94 4.92 6.10
N GLU A 123 5.26 5.02 5.98
CA GLU A 123 5.97 6.28 6.18
C GLU A 123 5.62 7.27 5.06
N ASP A 124 5.73 8.56 5.38
CA ASP A 124 5.67 9.60 4.38
C ASP A 124 6.96 9.54 3.54
N LEU A 125 6.87 8.91 2.36
CA LEU A 125 8.01 8.70 1.46
C LEU A 125 8.49 10.01 0.79
N TYR A 126 7.72 11.08 0.90
CA TYR A 126 7.97 12.32 0.18
C TYR A 126 7.96 13.52 1.10
N ASP A 127 8.97 14.38 0.91
CA ASP A 127 8.98 15.72 1.46
C ASP A 127 8.49 16.73 0.41
N ASP A 128 7.86 17.79 0.87
CA ASP A 128 7.57 18.97 0.07
C ASP A 128 8.89 19.64 -0.32
N GLU A 129 9.17 19.75 -1.62
CA GLU A 129 10.43 20.29 -2.14
C GLU A 129 10.62 21.79 -1.82
N VAL A 130 9.58 22.50 -1.39
CA VAL A 130 9.65 23.93 -1.04
C VAL A 130 9.94 24.10 0.44
N SER A 131 9.23 23.38 1.31
CA SER A 131 9.33 23.52 2.75
C SER A 131 10.31 22.52 3.40
N GLY A 132 10.59 21.40 2.75
CA GLY A 132 11.37 20.28 3.31
C GLY A 132 10.64 19.52 4.42
N ARG A 133 9.32 19.71 4.56
CA ARG A 133 8.49 18.97 5.54
C ARG A 133 7.77 17.80 4.87
N PRO A 134 7.36 16.77 5.63
CA PRO A 134 6.62 15.63 5.08
C PRO A 134 5.40 16.10 4.28
N LEU A 135 5.31 15.69 3.02
CA LEU A 135 4.32 16.16 2.05
C LEU A 135 2.88 15.90 2.49
N ALA A 136 2.62 14.72 3.09
CA ALA A 136 1.28 14.39 3.58
C ALA A 136 0.86 15.28 4.76
N VAL A 137 1.81 15.66 5.63
CA VAL A 137 1.54 16.57 6.75
C VAL A 137 1.16 17.96 6.23
N GLU A 138 1.96 18.50 5.33
CA GLU A 138 1.68 19.80 4.69
C GLU A 138 0.35 19.79 3.93
N GLY A 139 0.09 18.70 3.18
CA GLY A 139 -1.16 18.54 2.45
C GLY A 139 -2.38 18.50 3.38
N ILE A 140 -2.31 17.76 4.49
CA ILE A 140 -3.38 17.68 5.48
C ILE A 140 -3.59 19.01 6.21
N GLU A 141 -2.52 19.72 6.59
CA GLU A 141 -2.62 21.04 7.22
C GLU A 141 -3.33 22.05 6.30
N ARG A 142 -3.08 21.96 5.00
CA ARG A 142 -3.63 22.88 4.01
C ARG A 142 -5.06 22.54 3.57
N LEU A 143 -5.34 21.25 3.35
CA LEU A 143 -6.57 20.79 2.68
C LEU A 143 -7.56 20.09 3.65
N GLY A 144 -7.13 19.82 4.87
CA GLY A 144 -7.86 18.95 5.80
C GLY A 144 -7.56 17.46 5.60
N VAL A 145 -8.03 16.66 6.55
CA VAL A 145 -7.90 15.20 6.51
C VAL A 145 -8.79 14.64 5.40
N PRO A 146 -8.23 13.88 4.42
CA PRO A 146 -9.06 13.24 3.40
C PRO A 146 -9.99 12.20 4.02
N GLY A 147 -11.16 11.99 3.44
CA GLY A 147 -12.10 10.94 3.85
C GLY A 147 -11.64 9.53 3.47
N ALA A 148 -12.43 8.52 3.86
CA ALA A 148 -12.16 7.11 3.54
C ALA A 148 -12.11 6.85 2.02
N ASP A 149 -12.94 7.56 1.26
CA ASP A 149 -13.04 7.50 -0.20
C ASP A 149 -12.23 8.60 -0.92
N GLU A 150 -11.31 9.27 -0.20
CA GLU A 150 -10.53 10.40 -0.71
C GLU A 150 -9.03 10.21 -0.53
N VAL A 151 -8.25 10.85 -1.40
CA VAL A 151 -6.78 10.97 -1.31
C VAL A 151 -6.35 12.41 -1.61
N LEU A 152 -5.17 12.77 -1.17
CA LEU A 152 -4.48 13.99 -1.57
C LEU A 152 -3.69 13.68 -2.85
N GLY A 153 -4.21 14.13 -3.98
CA GLY A 153 -3.64 13.85 -5.29
C GLY A 153 -3.08 15.09 -5.96
N PHE A 154 -2.01 14.93 -6.74
CA PHE A 154 -1.45 16.00 -7.56
C PHE A 154 -2.36 16.35 -8.72
N VAL A 155 -2.58 17.65 -8.94
CA VAL A 155 -3.35 18.18 -10.06
C VAL A 155 -2.57 19.33 -10.72
N PRO A 156 -2.08 19.12 -11.97
CA PRO A 156 -2.10 17.90 -12.74
C PRO A 156 -1.21 16.81 -12.12
N PRO A 157 -1.41 15.52 -12.49
CA PRO A 157 -0.54 14.42 -12.03
C PRO A 157 0.93 14.68 -12.31
N LEU A 158 1.83 14.16 -11.44
CA LEU A 158 3.28 14.33 -11.60
C LEU A 158 3.85 13.67 -12.86
N SER A 159 3.16 12.67 -13.41
CA SER A 159 3.51 12.09 -14.72
C SER A 159 3.51 13.11 -15.87
N PHE A 160 2.81 14.23 -15.72
CA PHE A 160 2.86 15.37 -16.65
C PHE A 160 3.92 16.41 -16.28
N GLY A 161 4.76 16.12 -15.29
CA GLY A 161 5.82 16.98 -14.80
C GLY A 161 5.38 17.91 -13.68
N GLY A 162 6.38 18.56 -13.06
CA GLY A 162 6.19 19.52 -12.00
C GLY A 162 6.89 19.11 -10.72
N GLN A 163 6.83 20.00 -9.73
CA GLN A 163 7.49 19.88 -8.44
C GLN A 163 6.62 19.08 -7.47
N ILE A 164 7.25 18.32 -6.59
CA ILE A 164 6.59 17.68 -5.46
C ILE A 164 6.35 18.74 -4.40
N SER A 165 5.13 19.29 -4.38
CA SER A 165 4.77 20.34 -3.43
C SER A 165 3.30 20.23 -3.01
N ALA A 166 3.03 20.52 -1.73
CA ALA A 166 1.69 20.53 -1.16
C ALA A 166 0.75 21.53 -1.85
N ASP A 167 1.29 22.59 -2.44
CA ASP A 167 0.51 23.57 -3.21
C ASP A 167 -0.16 22.96 -4.45
N ARG A 168 0.35 21.85 -4.95
CA ARG A 168 -0.18 21.12 -6.11
C ARG A 168 -1.14 20.00 -5.72
N LEU A 169 -1.28 19.73 -4.42
CA LEU A 169 -2.21 18.72 -3.94
C LEU A 169 -3.63 19.29 -3.92
N SER A 170 -4.59 18.42 -4.14
CA SER A 170 -6.01 18.66 -3.92
C SER A 170 -6.70 17.37 -3.47
N VAL A 171 -7.82 17.50 -2.77
CA VAL A 171 -8.63 16.35 -2.36
C VAL A 171 -9.27 15.75 -3.61
N GLN A 172 -9.04 14.47 -3.83
CA GLN A 172 -9.55 13.70 -4.97
C GLN A 172 -10.38 12.51 -4.47
N LYS A 173 -11.39 12.09 -5.23
CA LYS A 173 -12.03 10.79 -4.99
C LYS A 173 -11.04 9.68 -5.35
N ALA A 174 -10.73 8.83 -4.36
CA ALA A 174 -9.61 7.89 -4.42
C ALA A 174 -9.70 6.96 -5.64
N VAL A 175 -10.79 6.20 -5.77
CA VAL A 175 -10.90 5.17 -6.80
C VAL A 175 -10.78 5.76 -8.22
N PRO A 176 -11.59 6.74 -8.67
CA PRO A 176 -11.48 7.26 -10.03
C PRO A 176 -10.14 7.97 -10.27
N TYR A 177 -9.58 8.66 -9.28
CA TYR A 177 -8.30 9.32 -9.42
C TYR A 177 -7.16 8.31 -9.59
N LEU A 178 -7.06 7.30 -8.71
CA LEU A 178 -5.97 6.33 -8.72
C LEU A 178 -6.04 5.36 -9.92
N VAL A 179 -7.25 5.02 -10.38
CA VAL A 179 -7.43 4.27 -11.63
C VAL A 179 -6.96 5.10 -12.84
N GLY A 180 -7.33 6.38 -12.91
CA GLY A 180 -6.85 7.28 -13.96
C GLY A 180 -5.33 7.49 -13.91
N LEU A 181 -4.78 7.57 -12.69
CA LEU A 181 -3.33 7.73 -12.48
C LEU A 181 -2.56 6.48 -12.97
N ALA A 182 -3.07 5.28 -12.72
CA ALA A 182 -2.49 4.02 -13.19
C ALA A 182 -2.36 3.96 -14.74
N GLN A 183 -3.27 4.63 -15.46
CA GLN A 183 -3.25 4.70 -16.92
C GLN A 183 -2.24 5.72 -17.47
N SER A 184 -1.87 6.73 -16.67
CA SER A 184 -1.01 7.84 -17.09
C SER A 184 0.40 7.81 -16.49
N THR A 185 0.63 6.98 -15.47
CA THR A 185 1.92 6.84 -14.81
C THR A 185 2.65 5.60 -15.34
N PRO A 186 3.92 5.73 -15.78
CA PRO A 186 4.75 4.57 -16.06
C PRO A 186 4.91 3.70 -14.81
N ARG A 187 4.42 2.47 -14.87
CA ARG A 187 4.50 1.51 -13.76
C ARG A 187 5.65 0.56 -13.99
N TYR A 188 6.36 0.21 -12.93
CA TYR A 188 7.48 -0.72 -12.99
C TYR A 188 7.59 -1.53 -11.71
N LEU A 189 8.14 -2.74 -11.84
CA LEU A 189 8.45 -3.59 -10.70
C LEU A 189 9.77 -3.13 -10.07
N GLY A 190 9.72 -2.78 -8.79
CA GLY A 190 10.89 -2.49 -7.99
C GLY A 190 11.70 -3.76 -7.65
N VAL A 191 12.86 -3.57 -7.08
CA VAL A 191 13.72 -4.67 -6.63
C VAL A 191 13.36 -5.01 -5.18
N ASP A 192 13.16 -6.31 -4.88
CA ASP A 192 13.09 -6.78 -3.51
C ASP A 192 14.47 -6.65 -2.87
N LEU A 193 14.68 -5.53 -2.16
CA LEU A 193 15.97 -5.23 -1.53
C LEU A 193 16.34 -6.25 -0.47
N MET A 194 15.35 -6.82 0.25
CA MET A 194 15.63 -7.80 1.30
C MET A 194 16.09 -9.13 0.71
N ALA A 195 15.45 -9.59 -0.38
CA ALA A 195 15.90 -10.77 -1.10
C ALA A 195 17.28 -10.54 -1.76
N ALA A 196 17.49 -9.35 -2.35
CA ALA A 196 18.78 -9.00 -2.96
C ALA A 196 19.92 -8.94 -1.92
N TRP A 197 19.66 -8.37 -0.73
CA TRP A 197 20.66 -8.32 0.36
C TRP A 197 20.93 -9.71 0.96
N GLY A 198 19.89 -10.52 1.17
CA GLY A 198 20.02 -11.90 1.64
C GLY A 198 20.87 -12.75 0.69
N GLY A 199 20.63 -12.64 -0.61
CA GLY A 199 21.44 -13.28 -1.65
C GLY A 199 22.91 -12.81 -1.64
N ALA A 200 23.16 -11.52 -1.55
CA ALA A 200 24.49 -10.95 -1.47
C ALA A 200 25.25 -11.36 -0.21
N ALA A 201 24.58 -11.40 0.95
CA ALA A 201 25.18 -11.86 2.20
C ALA A 201 25.54 -13.35 2.15
N THR A 202 24.66 -14.17 1.58
CA THR A 202 24.92 -15.60 1.37
C THR A 202 26.11 -15.82 0.44
N GLN A 203 26.17 -15.10 -0.69
CA GLN A 203 27.29 -15.19 -1.62
C GLN A 203 28.61 -14.76 -0.96
N PHE A 204 28.59 -13.67 -0.18
CA PHE A 204 29.77 -13.23 0.58
C PHE A 204 30.28 -14.31 1.53
N LEU A 205 29.41 -15.02 2.25
CA LEU A 205 29.79 -16.09 3.16
C LEU A 205 30.37 -17.30 2.41
N ILE A 206 29.84 -17.63 1.22
CA ILE A 206 30.37 -18.71 0.37
C ILE A 206 31.77 -18.36 -0.14
N ASP A 207 32.01 -17.13 -0.55
CA ASP A 207 33.29 -16.66 -1.08
C ASP A 207 34.42 -16.56 -0.02
N GLN A 208 34.07 -16.59 1.27
CA GLN A 208 35.01 -16.56 2.39
C GLN A 208 35.36 -17.96 2.95
N GLY A 209 34.70 -19.05 2.54
CA GLY A 209 34.88 -20.43 2.97
C GLY A 209 35.67 -21.24 1.98
#